data_7278f0b151e35b3e114d594a32081968
#
_entry.id   7278f0b151e35b3e114d594a32081968
#
_cell.length_a   1.000
_cell.length_b   1.000
_cell.length_c   1.000
_cell.angle_alpha   90.00
_cell.angle_beta   90.00
_cell.angle_gamma   90.00
#
_symmetry.space_group_name_H-M   'P 1'
#
loop_
_entity.id
_entity.type
_entity.pdbx_description
1 polymer ?
#
loop_
_entity_poly.entity_id
_entity_poly.type
_entity_poly.pdbx_seq_one_letter_code
_entity_poly.pdbx_strand_id
1 'polypeptide(L)'
;DSMASDAVLFGAVGAPEYDDVPFEVRPEAGLLRLRKELDLFANLRPAMVFPTLVNASTLKPDVVSGLDIMILRELCGGSYFAEPRGIDDMGGGIKKGYDTNAYTTPEIERIGRVGMELARKRDGRLTSVEKANVMHSGVLWRQVMTALHKAEGDGVKLSHMYADNCAMQLVRNPKQFDVIVTDNLFGDLLSDCAAMLTGSLGMLPS
;
A
#
# COMPACT_ATOMS: atom_id res chain seq x y z
N ASP A 1 21.31 -12.39 -10.79
CA ASP A 1 20.49 -12.77 -11.97
C ASP A 1 19.26 -11.86 -12.09
N SER A 2 18.46 -11.64 -11.05
CA SER A 2 17.23 -10.79 -11.10
C SER A 2 17.48 -9.37 -11.60
N MET A 3 18.61 -8.75 -11.23
CA MET A 3 18.98 -7.38 -11.68
C MET A 3 19.33 -7.29 -13.16
N ALA A 4 19.61 -8.41 -13.82
CA ALA A 4 19.93 -8.47 -15.25
C ALA A 4 18.72 -8.93 -16.09
N SER A 5 17.56 -9.12 -15.48
CA SER A 5 16.34 -9.57 -16.13
C SER A 5 15.41 -8.41 -16.44
N ASP A 6 14.63 -8.49 -17.51
CA ASP A 6 13.61 -7.49 -17.85
C ASP A 6 12.41 -7.51 -16.88
N ALA A 7 12.14 -8.67 -16.29
CA ALA A 7 11.09 -8.87 -15.30
C ALA A 7 11.40 -10.06 -14.39
N VAL A 8 10.83 -10.05 -13.19
CA VAL A 8 10.93 -11.16 -12.22
C VAL A 8 9.53 -11.64 -11.88
N LEU A 9 9.20 -12.89 -12.24
CA LEU A 9 8.00 -13.56 -11.78
C LEU A 9 8.30 -14.18 -10.40
N PHE A 10 7.56 -13.74 -9.39
CA PHE A 10 7.78 -14.15 -8.00
C PHE A 10 6.50 -14.81 -7.45
N GLY A 11 6.64 -15.96 -6.79
CA GLY A 11 5.55 -16.64 -6.13
C GLY A 11 5.39 -16.22 -4.66
N ALA A 12 4.40 -16.79 -3.97
CA ALA A 12 4.24 -16.58 -2.54
C ALA A 12 5.43 -17.15 -1.76
N VAL A 13 5.82 -16.48 -0.68
CA VAL A 13 6.89 -16.90 0.23
C VAL A 13 6.37 -16.92 1.66
N GLY A 14 7.07 -17.68 2.51
CA GLY A 14 6.73 -17.85 3.91
C GLY A 14 5.89 -19.09 4.16
N ALA A 15 6.15 -19.72 5.31
CA ALA A 15 5.35 -20.80 5.84
C ALA A 15 5.59 -20.86 7.36
N PRO A 16 4.65 -21.38 8.16
CA PRO A 16 4.78 -21.44 9.61
C PRO A 16 6.06 -22.15 10.09
N GLU A 17 6.62 -23.05 9.28
CA GLU A 17 7.88 -23.75 9.58
C GLU A 17 9.12 -22.82 9.66
N TYR A 18 9.02 -21.60 9.14
CA TYR A 18 10.08 -20.59 9.17
C TYR A 18 9.92 -19.55 10.27
N ASP A 19 8.88 -19.62 11.10
CA ASP A 19 8.61 -18.60 12.14
C ASP A 19 9.69 -18.59 13.24
N ASP A 20 10.31 -19.73 13.50
CA ASP A 20 11.32 -19.89 14.54
C ASP A 20 12.77 -19.65 14.06
N VAL A 21 12.99 -19.39 12.77
CA VAL A 21 14.33 -19.10 12.27
C VAL A 21 14.66 -17.59 12.39
N PRO A 22 15.96 -17.20 12.48
CA PRO A 22 16.35 -15.79 12.48
C PRO A 22 15.80 -15.04 11.28
N PHE A 23 15.38 -13.79 11.49
CA PHE A 23 14.73 -12.98 10.44
C PHE A 23 15.56 -12.89 9.15
N GLU A 24 16.90 -12.79 9.28
CA GLU A 24 17.84 -12.61 8.15
C GLU A 24 17.83 -13.78 7.16
N VAL A 25 17.39 -14.95 7.60
CA VAL A 25 17.33 -16.17 6.77
C VAL A 25 15.89 -16.59 6.43
N ARG A 26 14.89 -15.83 6.86
CA ARG A 26 13.50 -16.07 6.48
C ARG A 26 13.26 -15.78 4.99
N PRO A 27 12.33 -16.48 4.33
CA PRO A 27 11.96 -16.20 2.94
C PRO A 27 11.55 -14.73 2.71
N GLU A 28 10.87 -14.11 3.67
CA GLU A 28 10.42 -12.71 3.64
C GLU A 28 11.60 -11.74 3.56
N ALA A 29 12.72 -12.02 4.23
CA ALA A 29 13.94 -11.20 4.15
C ALA A 29 14.50 -11.18 2.72
N GLY A 30 14.41 -12.30 2.00
CA GLY A 30 14.78 -12.39 0.57
C GLY A 30 13.90 -11.51 -0.32
N LEU A 31 12.60 -11.51 -0.09
CA LEU A 31 11.66 -10.66 -0.80
C LEU A 31 11.92 -9.17 -0.52
N LEU A 32 12.10 -8.79 0.73
CA LEU A 32 12.41 -7.40 1.10
C LEU A 32 13.73 -6.92 0.48
N ARG A 33 14.73 -7.80 0.42
CA ARG A 33 15.99 -7.51 -0.25
C ARG A 33 15.78 -7.27 -1.76
N LEU A 34 15.00 -8.09 -2.46
CA LEU A 34 14.68 -7.87 -3.88
C LEU A 34 13.99 -6.52 -4.09
N ARG A 35 13.02 -6.17 -3.28
CA ARG A 35 12.32 -4.88 -3.35
C ARG A 35 13.29 -3.71 -3.22
N LYS A 36 14.23 -3.79 -2.29
CA LYS A 36 15.22 -2.75 -2.03
C LYS A 36 16.26 -2.65 -3.14
N GLU A 37 16.87 -3.78 -3.54
CA GLU A 37 17.94 -3.82 -4.55
C GLU A 37 17.46 -3.42 -5.95
N LEU A 38 16.20 -3.70 -6.28
CA LEU A 38 15.57 -3.35 -7.56
C LEU A 38 14.83 -2.00 -7.51
N ASP A 39 14.82 -1.29 -6.37
CA ASP A 39 14.05 -0.06 -6.12
C ASP A 39 12.57 -0.16 -6.57
N LEU A 40 11.91 -1.24 -6.17
CA LEU A 40 10.51 -1.50 -6.50
C LEU A 40 9.59 -0.66 -5.62
N PHE A 41 9.53 0.64 -5.87
CA PHE A 41 8.82 1.60 -5.01
C PHE A 41 7.30 1.62 -5.20
N ALA A 42 6.80 1.23 -6.36
CA ALA A 42 5.38 1.31 -6.71
C ALA A 42 4.76 -0.09 -6.76
N ASN A 43 4.04 -0.47 -5.73
CA ASN A 43 3.31 -1.72 -5.68
C ASN A 43 1.85 -1.48 -6.11
N LEU A 44 1.46 -2.08 -7.23
CA LEU A 44 0.11 -2.00 -7.79
C LEU A 44 -0.72 -3.18 -7.26
N ARG A 45 -1.78 -2.87 -6.53
CA ARG A 45 -2.71 -3.85 -5.95
C ARG A 45 -4.12 -3.60 -6.45
N PRO A 46 -4.54 -4.20 -7.57
CA PRO A 46 -5.90 -4.08 -8.05
C PRO A 46 -6.87 -4.87 -7.16
N ALA A 47 -8.04 -4.29 -6.89
CA ALA A 47 -9.16 -4.97 -6.24
C ALA A 47 -10.36 -4.92 -7.20
N MET A 48 -10.52 -5.97 -7.98
CA MET A 48 -11.54 -6.10 -9.02
C MET A 48 -12.51 -7.23 -8.68
N VAL A 49 -13.81 -6.98 -8.82
CA VAL A 49 -14.83 -8.00 -8.66
C VAL A 49 -15.29 -8.50 -10.03
N PHE A 50 -14.92 -9.71 -10.37
CA PHE A 50 -15.37 -10.35 -11.59
C PHE A 50 -16.87 -10.68 -11.51
N PRO A 51 -17.66 -10.46 -12.57
CA PRO A 51 -19.12 -10.70 -12.56
C PRO A 51 -19.53 -12.10 -12.09
N THR A 52 -18.73 -13.11 -12.43
CA THR A 52 -18.97 -14.50 -12.03
C THR A 52 -18.68 -14.77 -10.55
N LEU A 53 -17.90 -13.91 -9.88
CA LEU A 53 -17.46 -14.07 -8.50
C LEU A 53 -18.16 -13.10 -7.52
N VAL A 54 -19.15 -12.32 -7.97
CA VAL A 54 -19.88 -11.38 -7.11
C VAL A 54 -20.43 -12.04 -5.85
N ASN A 55 -20.93 -13.26 -5.97
CA ASN A 55 -21.51 -14.01 -4.85
C ASN A 55 -20.43 -14.65 -3.92
N ALA A 56 -19.15 -14.58 -4.25
CA ALA A 56 -18.06 -15.01 -3.38
C ALA A 56 -17.74 -13.96 -2.31
N SER A 57 -18.12 -12.69 -2.55
CA SER A 57 -17.96 -11.63 -1.56
C SER A 57 -18.87 -11.85 -0.35
N THR A 58 -18.40 -11.46 0.83
CA THR A 58 -19.20 -11.41 2.06
C THR A 58 -20.11 -10.19 2.13
N LEU A 59 -19.90 -9.20 1.25
CA LEU A 59 -20.74 -8.02 1.14
C LEU A 59 -21.89 -8.24 0.16
N LYS A 60 -22.90 -7.36 0.26
CA LYS A 60 -24.04 -7.41 -0.64
C LYS A 60 -23.63 -7.20 -2.10
N PRO A 61 -24.23 -7.92 -3.06
CA PRO A 61 -23.88 -7.81 -4.47
C PRO A 61 -23.95 -6.38 -5.03
N ASP A 62 -24.90 -5.56 -4.62
CA ASP A 62 -25.04 -4.16 -5.03
C ASP A 62 -23.87 -3.27 -4.59
N VAL A 63 -23.20 -3.62 -3.50
CA VAL A 63 -22.00 -2.91 -3.01
C VAL A 63 -20.78 -3.24 -3.88
N VAL A 64 -20.61 -4.50 -4.27
CA VAL A 64 -19.36 -4.99 -4.89
C VAL A 64 -19.44 -5.22 -6.39
N SER A 65 -20.62 -5.35 -6.99
CA SER A 65 -20.75 -5.54 -8.44
C SER A 65 -20.11 -4.43 -9.24
N GLY A 66 -19.21 -4.79 -10.16
CA GLY A 66 -18.47 -3.86 -11.02
C GLY A 66 -17.42 -3.04 -10.28
N LEU A 67 -16.99 -3.49 -9.09
CA LEU A 67 -15.90 -2.86 -8.36
C LEU A 67 -14.57 -3.04 -9.10
N ASP A 68 -13.85 -1.93 -9.28
CA ASP A 68 -12.51 -1.87 -9.85
C ASP A 68 -11.74 -0.73 -9.18
N ILE A 69 -10.90 -1.08 -8.21
CA ILE A 69 -10.06 -0.13 -7.46
C ILE A 69 -8.60 -0.50 -7.71
N MET A 70 -7.76 0.49 -7.98
CA MET A 70 -6.31 0.34 -7.99
C MET A 70 -5.74 0.95 -6.71
N ILE A 71 -5.15 0.13 -5.84
CA ILE A 71 -4.40 0.61 -4.68
C ILE A 71 -2.92 0.63 -5.03
N LEU A 72 -2.33 1.82 -4.93
CA LEU A 72 -0.92 2.06 -5.16
C LEU A 72 -0.23 2.26 -3.82
N ARG A 73 0.58 1.26 -3.42
CA ARG A 73 1.33 1.23 -2.18
C ARG A 73 2.77 1.67 -2.44
N GLU A 74 3.27 2.69 -1.74
CA GLU A 74 4.70 2.95 -1.68
C GLU A 74 5.38 1.79 -0.95
N LEU A 75 6.46 1.23 -1.50
CA LEU A 75 6.97 -0.06 -1.05
C LEU A 75 8.39 -0.04 -0.50
N CYS A 76 9.11 1.08 -0.61
CA CYS A 76 10.54 1.19 -0.23
C CYS A 76 10.80 2.01 1.03
N GLY A 77 9.81 2.72 1.55
CA GLY A 77 9.92 3.59 2.72
C GLY A 77 9.09 3.13 3.92
N GLY A 78 8.93 4.06 4.86
CA GLY A 78 8.07 3.92 6.01
C GLY A 78 8.58 2.95 7.08
N SER A 79 7.67 2.48 7.91
CA SER A 79 7.99 1.66 9.08
C SER A 79 8.60 0.29 8.77
N TYR A 80 8.56 -0.16 7.52
CA TYR A 80 9.20 -1.41 7.10
C TYR A 80 10.71 -1.26 6.91
N PHE A 81 11.22 -0.05 6.65
CA PHE A 81 12.61 0.17 6.25
C PHE A 81 13.33 1.32 6.97
N ALA A 82 12.58 2.28 7.54
CA ALA A 82 13.20 3.45 8.17
C ALA A 82 13.88 3.10 9.50
N GLU A 83 14.95 3.81 9.79
CA GLU A 83 15.71 3.71 11.02
C GLU A 83 15.52 4.98 11.90
N PRO A 84 15.72 4.90 13.23
CA PRO A 84 16.07 3.72 14.01
C PRO A 84 14.86 2.82 14.27
N ARG A 85 15.13 1.50 14.38
CA ARG A 85 14.14 0.48 14.73
C ARG A 85 14.77 -0.60 15.58
N GLY A 86 14.01 -1.24 16.46
CA GLY A 86 14.57 -2.31 17.27
C GLY A 86 13.80 -2.60 18.55
N ILE A 87 14.45 -3.41 19.39
CA ILE A 87 13.97 -3.74 20.73
C ILE A 87 15.10 -3.48 21.71
N ASP A 88 14.93 -2.47 22.57
CA ASP A 88 15.86 -2.13 23.64
C ASP A 88 15.53 -2.89 24.92
N ASP A 89 16.53 -3.39 25.64
CA ASP A 89 16.37 -3.89 26.99
C ASP A 89 16.53 -2.72 27.98
N MET A 90 15.44 -2.43 28.70
CA MET A 90 15.36 -1.34 29.69
C MET A 90 15.76 -1.80 31.10
N GLY A 91 16.13 -3.08 31.26
CA GLY A 91 16.41 -3.68 32.55
C GLY A 91 15.15 -4.15 33.30
N GLY A 92 15.35 -5.02 34.32
CA GLY A 92 14.23 -5.52 35.13
C GLY A 92 13.21 -6.37 34.36
N GLY A 93 13.56 -6.90 33.18
CA GLY A 93 12.65 -7.65 32.31
C GLY A 93 11.73 -6.77 31.44
N ILE A 94 11.91 -5.45 31.47
CA ILE A 94 11.17 -4.50 30.64
C ILE A 94 11.90 -4.30 29.32
N LYS A 95 11.16 -4.42 28.21
CA LYS A 95 11.66 -4.14 26.85
C LYS A 95 10.84 -3.04 26.19
N LYS A 96 11.50 -2.28 25.29
CA LYS A 96 10.87 -1.24 24.45
C LYS A 96 11.08 -1.60 22.99
N GLY A 97 9.97 -1.90 22.30
CA GLY A 97 9.98 -2.05 20.82
C GLY A 97 9.62 -0.73 20.14
N TYR A 98 10.28 -0.41 19.02
CA TYR A 98 10.02 0.79 18.24
C TYR A 98 10.37 0.61 16.78
N ASP A 99 9.60 1.27 15.92
CA ASP A 99 9.84 1.41 14.49
C ASP A 99 9.66 2.87 14.07
N THR A 100 10.50 3.34 13.17
CA THR A 100 10.40 4.69 12.60
C THR A 100 9.54 4.67 11.34
N ASN A 101 8.56 5.57 11.24
CA ASN A 101 7.82 5.79 10.00
C ASN A 101 8.27 7.11 9.36
N ALA A 102 9.13 7.04 8.36
CA ALA A 102 9.72 8.22 7.71
C ALA A 102 9.61 8.13 6.18
N TYR A 103 9.34 9.28 5.58
CA TYR A 103 9.29 9.50 4.13
C TYR A 103 9.96 10.82 3.78
N THR A 104 10.64 10.85 2.65
CA THR A 104 11.20 12.06 2.06
C THR A 104 10.29 12.62 0.97
N THR A 105 10.44 13.89 0.64
CA THR A 105 9.70 14.53 -0.46
C THR A 105 9.85 13.77 -1.79
N PRO A 106 11.05 13.37 -2.25
CA PRO A 106 11.19 12.64 -3.52
C PRO A 106 10.48 11.28 -3.54
N GLU A 107 10.45 10.55 -2.42
CA GLU A 107 9.73 9.28 -2.32
C GLU A 107 8.23 9.46 -2.50
N ILE A 108 7.66 10.48 -1.87
CA ILE A 108 6.23 10.79 -2.01
C ILE A 108 5.91 11.31 -3.41
N GLU A 109 6.76 12.16 -3.98
CA GLU A 109 6.57 12.69 -5.34
C GLU A 109 6.57 11.58 -6.40
N ARG A 110 7.56 10.65 -6.34
CA ARG A 110 7.66 9.59 -7.35
C ARG A 110 6.42 8.70 -7.36
N ILE A 111 5.91 8.30 -6.20
CA ILE A 111 4.70 7.50 -6.12
C ILE A 111 3.44 8.30 -6.48
N GLY A 112 3.41 9.59 -6.13
CA GLY A 112 2.33 10.50 -6.50
C GLY A 112 2.18 10.67 -8.01
N ARG A 113 3.30 10.78 -8.76
CA ARG A 113 3.30 10.85 -10.24
C ARG A 113 2.72 9.58 -10.85
N VAL A 114 3.12 8.40 -10.35
CA VAL A 114 2.55 7.11 -10.79
C VAL A 114 1.05 7.07 -10.52
N GLY A 115 0.60 7.53 -9.35
CA GLY A 115 -0.82 7.60 -8.99
C GLY A 115 -1.63 8.49 -9.93
N MET A 116 -1.11 9.68 -10.27
CA MET A 116 -1.76 10.59 -11.22
C MET A 116 -1.78 10.02 -12.64
N GLU A 117 -0.71 9.36 -13.08
CA GLU A 117 -0.66 8.71 -14.39
C GLU A 117 -1.70 7.58 -14.49
N LEU A 118 -1.81 6.75 -13.46
CA LEU A 118 -2.82 5.69 -13.38
C LEU A 118 -4.24 6.28 -13.38
N ALA A 119 -4.50 7.33 -12.60
CA ALA A 119 -5.80 7.98 -12.56
C ALA A 119 -6.21 8.54 -13.93
N ARG A 120 -5.29 9.17 -14.67
CA ARG A 120 -5.56 9.66 -16.04
C ARG A 120 -5.96 8.55 -17.03
N LYS A 121 -5.43 7.34 -16.83
CA LYS A 121 -5.76 6.16 -17.65
C LYS A 121 -7.06 5.47 -17.22
N ARG A 122 -7.67 5.94 -16.12
CA ARG A 122 -8.90 5.42 -15.52
C ARG A 122 -9.94 6.55 -15.42
N ASP A 123 -10.68 6.64 -14.31
CA ASP A 123 -11.76 7.61 -14.12
C ASP A 123 -11.30 9.02 -13.70
N GLY A 124 -10.02 9.27 -13.64
CA GLY A 124 -9.44 10.56 -13.27
C GLY A 124 -9.54 10.90 -11.78
N ARG A 125 -9.80 9.94 -10.90
CA ARG A 125 -9.96 10.16 -9.46
C ARG A 125 -8.81 9.55 -8.69
N LEU A 126 -8.07 10.38 -7.92
CA LEU A 126 -6.97 9.95 -7.05
C LEU A 126 -7.31 10.30 -5.60
N THR A 127 -7.34 9.27 -4.75
CA THR A 127 -7.47 9.44 -3.30
C THR A 127 -6.13 9.22 -2.64
N SER A 128 -5.54 10.29 -2.09
CA SER A 128 -4.32 10.22 -1.30
C SER A 128 -4.68 9.90 0.14
N VAL A 129 -4.20 8.76 0.63
CA VAL A 129 -4.51 8.26 1.97
C VAL A 129 -3.30 8.37 2.89
N GLU A 130 -3.51 8.96 4.06
CA GLU A 130 -2.48 9.24 5.06
C GLU A 130 -3.09 9.39 6.48
N LYS A 131 -2.28 9.73 7.48
CA LYS A 131 -2.72 9.95 8.86
C LYS A 131 -2.22 11.30 9.41
N ALA A 132 -2.45 12.38 8.65
CA ALA A 132 -1.96 13.73 8.95
C ALA A 132 -2.50 14.32 10.27
N ASN A 133 -3.59 13.80 10.79
CA ASN A 133 -4.14 14.27 12.07
C ASN A 133 -3.32 13.86 13.31
N VAL A 134 -2.39 12.87 13.16
CA VAL A 134 -1.57 12.37 14.28
C VAL A 134 -0.11 12.09 13.90
N MET A 135 0.23 11.98 12.61
CA MET A 135 1.57 11.59 12.15
C MET A 135 2.21 12.72 11.33
N HIS A 136 3.42 13.11 11.68
CA HIS A 136 4.18 14.11 10.91
C HIS A 136 4.53 13.61 9.49
N SER A 137 4.82 12.33 9.32
CA SER A 137 4.98 11.72 7.99
C SER A 137 3.71 11.85 7.13
N GLY A 138 2.54 11.71 7.74
CA GLY A 138 1.26 11.94 7.08
C GLY A 138 1.01 13.41 6.72
N VAL A 139 1.45 14.34 7.57
CA VAL A 139 1.40 15.79 7.28
C VAL A 139 2.25 16.11 6.05
N LEU A 140 3.50 15.63 6.03
CA LEU A 140 4.39 15.81 4.87
C LEU A 140 3.78 15.19 3.62
N TRP A 141 3.26 13.96 3.71
CA TRP A 141 2.61 13.26 2.60
C TRP A 141 1.51 14.11 1.97
N ARG A 142 0.59 14.62 2.78
CA ARG A 142 -0.49 15.50 2.31
C ARG A 142 0.02 16.77 1.65
N GLN A 143 1.03 17.43 2.24
CA GLN A 143 1.62 18.65 1.71
C GLN A 143 2.25 18.41 0.33
N VAL A 144 3.06 17.36 0.20
CA VAL A 144 3.76 17.01 -1.04
C VAL A 144 2.75 16.63 -2.12
N MET A 145 1.79 15.74 -1.81
CA MET A 145 0.74 15.35 -2.77
C MET A 145 -0.10 16.53 -3.24
N THR A 146 -0.41 17.47 -2.35
CA THR A 146 -1.14 18.69 -2.71
C THR A 146 -0.32 19.59 -3.63
N ALA A 147 0.96 19.81 -3.32
CA ALA A 147 1.86 20.64 -4.12
C ALA A 147 2.10 20.01 -5.50
N LEU A 148 2.37 18.72 -5.54
CA LEU A 148 2.58 17.96 -6.77
C LEU A 148 1.33 18.00 -7.67
N HIS A 149 0.15 17.78 -7.12
CA HIS A 149 -1.10 17.86 -7.87
C HIS A 149 -1.34 19.28 -8.43
N LYS A 150 -1.02 20.32 -7.66
CA LYS A 150 -1.13 21.70 -8.14
C LYS A 150 -0.20 21.98 -9.34
N ALA A 151 0.96 21.35 -9.37
CA ALA A 151 1.95 21.55 -10.42
C ALA A 151 1.71 20.66 -11.65
N GLU A 152 1.29 19.40 -11.44
CA GLU A 152 1.29 18.36 -12.48
C GLU A 152 -0.05 17.59 -12.57
N GLY A 153 -1.10 18.00 -11.83
CA GLY A 153 -2.33 17.23 -11.64
C GLY A 153 -3.42 17.40 -12.70
N ASP A 154 -3.13 18.00 -13.85
CA ASP A 154 -4.12 18.21 -14.91
C ASP A 154 -4.82 16.90 -15.30
N GLY A 155 -6.16 16.96 -15.39
CA GLY A 155 -7.02 15.79 -15.69
C GLY A 155 -7.26 14.85 -14.52
N VAL A 156 -6.76 15.16 -13.32
CA VAL A 156 -6.93 14.32 -12.11
C VAL A 156 -7.64 15.09 -11.00
N LYS A 157 -8.67 14.50 -10.43
CA LYS A 157 -9.32 15.02 -9.23
C LYS A 157 -8.67 14.37 -7.99
N LEU A 158 -7.85 15.14 -7.27
CA LEU A 158 -7.24 14.72 -6.01
C LEU A 158 -8.21 14.92 -4.83
N SER A 159 -8.28 13.93 -3.97
CA SER A 159 -8.88 14.01 -2.63
C SER A 159 -7.93 13.44 -1.59
N HIS A 160 -8.05 13.91 -0.35
CA HIS A 160 -7.30 13.35 0.79
C HIS A 160 -8.24 12.64 1.75
N MET A 161 -7.80 11.51 2.29
CA MET A 161 -8.58 10.74 3.26
C MET A 161 -7.67 10.17 4.34
N TYR A 162 -8.11 10.19 5.60
CA TYR A 162 -7.39 9.50 6.67
C TYR A 162 -7.51 7.98 6.51
N ALA A 163 -6.48 7.25 6.85
CA ALA A 163 -6.39 5.80 6.63
C ALA A 163 -7.51 5.02 7.31
N ASP A 164 -7.87 5.38 8.53
CA ASP A 164 -9.00 4.78 9.26
C ASP A 164 -10.35 5.05 8.58
N ASN A 165 -10.57 6.26 8.07
CA ASN A 165 -11.76 6.56 7.28
C ASN A 165 -11.75 5.80 5.95
N CYS A 166 -10.61 5.69 5.27
CA CYS A 166 -10.49 4.90 4.05
C CYS A 166 -10.88 3.43 4.27
N ALA A 167 -10.41 2.81 5.36
CA ALA A 167 -10.80 1.45 5.72
C ALA A 167 -12.32 1.30 5.91
N MET A 168 -12.96 2.23 6.61
CA MET A 168 -14.42 2.25 6.75
C MET A 168 -15.14 2.42 5.41
N GLN A 169 -14.64 3.31 4.55
CA GLN A 169 -15.26 3.60 3.26
C GLN A 169 -15.06 2.48 2.23
N LEU A 170 -13.98 1.73 2.30
CA LEU A 170 -13.80 0.51 1.49
C LEU A 170 -14.94 -0.49 1.74
N VAL A 171 -15.37 -0.67 2.98
CA VAL A 171 -16.48 -1.56 3.32
C VAL A 171 -17.85 -0.93 3.01
N ARG A 172 -18.02 0.38 3.30
CA ARG A 172 -19.31 1.07 3.22
C ARG A 172 -19.67 1.49 1.81
N ASN A 173 -18.73 2.06 1.06
CA ASN A 173 -18.96 2.63 -0.27
C ASN A 173 -17.68 2.52 -1.13
N PRO A 174 -17.23 1.30 -1.48
CA PRO A 174 -15.99 1.10 -2.20
C PRO A 174 -15.99 1.72 -3.61
N LYS A 175 -17.13 1.85 -4.25
CA LYS A 175 -17.27 2.39 -5.61
C LYS A 175 -16.95 3.88 -5.74
N GLN A 176 -16.77 4.60 -4.63
CA GLN A 176 -16.26 5.96 -4.66
C GLN A 176 -14.79 6.06 -5.07
N PHE A 177 -14.03 4.99 -4.89
CA PHE A 177 -12.61 4.93 -5.20
C PHE A 177 -12.37 4.52 -6.65
N ASP A 178 -11.30 5.04 -7.23
CA ASP A 178 -10.75 4.67 -8.52
C ASP A 178 -9.27 4.30 -8.32
N VAL A 179 -8.40 5.29 -8.03
CA VAL A 179 -7.02 5.05 -7.62
C VAL A 179 -6.83 5.55 -6.18
N ILE A 180 -6.25 4.71 -5.34
CA ILE A 180 -5.80 5.07 -3.99
C ILE A 180 -4.28 5.06 -3.99
N VAL A 181 -3.64 6.12 -3.50
CA VAL A 181 -2.20 6.18 -3.26
C VAL A 181 -1.93 6.36 -1.77
N THR A 182 -1.02 5.58 -1.21
CA THR A 182 -0.75 5.59 0.22
C THR A 182 0.65 5.05 0.55
N ASP A 183 1.05 5.23 1.79
CA ASP A 183 2.31 4.74 2.33
C ASP A 183 2.38 3.20 2.42
N ASN A 184 3.52 2.69 2.84
CA ASN A 184 3.80 1.26 2.90
C ASN A 184 2.85 0.52 3.85
N LEU A 185 2.74 0.97 5.10
CA LEU A 185 1.95 0.30 6.13
C LEU A 185 0.46 0.35 5.82
N PHE A 186 -0.08 1.54 5.55
CA PHE A 186 -1.50 1.67 5.23
C PHE A 186 -1.85 1.01 3.90
N GLY A 187 -0.91 1.02 2.93
CA GLY A 187 -1.09 0.35 1.65
C GLY A 187 -1.23 -1.16 1.79
N ASP A 188 -0.49 -1.77 2.71
CA ASP A 188 -0.63 -3.19 3.05
C ASP A 188 -2.02 -3.49 3.63
N LEU A 189 -2.35 -2.82 4.71
CA LEU A 189 -3.60 -3.04 5.43
C LEU A 189 -4.84 -2.76 4.56
N LEU A 190 -4.84 -1.67 3.80
CA LEU A 190 -5.99 -1.28 2.98
C LEU A 190 -6.15 -2.17 1.75
N SER A 191 -5.07 -2.65 1.15
CA SER A 191 -5.17 -3.57 0.01
C SER A 191 -5.64 -4.95 0.43
N ASP A 192 -5.24 -5.44 1.61
CA ASP A 192 -5.75 -6.69 2.15
C ASP A 192 -7.24 -6.57 2.53
N CYS A 193 -7.64 -5.43 3.10
CA CYS A 193 -9.05 -5.13 3.33
C CYS A 193 -9.84 -5.11 2.01
N ALA A 194 -9.31 -4.47 0.97
CA ALA A 194 -9.94 -4.40 -0.34
C ALA A 194 -10.01 -5.78 -1.05
N ALA A 195 -9.00 -6.64 -0.85
CA ALA A 195 -9.02 -8.00 -1.36
C ALA A 195 -10.22 -8.81 -0.82
N MET A 196 -10.61 -8.60 0.43
CA MET A 196 -11.77 -9.26 1.01
C MET A 196 -13.10 -8.84 0.35
N LEU A 197 -13.17 -7.66 -0.27
CA LEU A 197 -14.34 -7.23 -1.03
C LEU A 197 -14.58 -8.12 -2.26
N THR A 198 -13.52 -8.67 -2.82
CA THR A 198 -13.57 -9.54 -4.00
C THR A 198 -13.93 -10.99 -3.67
N GLY A 199 -13.91 -11.34 -2.39
CA GLY A 199 -14.19 -12.70 -1.91
C GLY A 199 -13.02 -13.68 -2.06
N SER A 200 -11.85 -13.24 -2.53
CA SER A 200 -10.68 -14.12 -2.68
C SER A 200 -9.37 -13.35 -2.67
N LEU A 201 -8.56 -13.60 -1.66
CA LEU A 201 -7.20 -13.03 -1.57
C LEU A 201 -6.27 -13.58 -2.68
N GLY A 202 -6.40 -14.87 -3.01
CA GLY A 202 -5.53 -15.56 -3.96
C GLY A 202 -5.79 -15.25 -5.44
N MET A 203 -6.85 -14.51 -5.76
CA MET A 203 -7.20 -14.14 -7.14
C MET A 203 -6.60 -12.79 -7.57
N LEU A 204 -6.02 -12.05 -6.66
CA LEU A 204 -5.48 -10.73 -6.94
C LEU A 204 -3.96 -10.75 -6.99
N PRO A 205 -3.34 -10.11 -7.98
CA PRO A 205 -1.89 -9.92 -8.02
C PRO A 205 -1.45 -8.97 -6.89
N SER A 206 -0.24 -9.15 -6.43
CA SER A 206 0.29 -8.31 -5.34
C SER A 206 1.77 -7.94 -5.57
#